data_a2cca9b77056c9d3e5d2c84e85e50a06
#
_entry.id   a2cca9b77056c9d3e5d2c84e85e50a06
#
_cell.length_a   1.000
_cell.length_b   1.000
_cell.length_c   1.000
_cell.angle_alpha   90.00
_cell.angle_beta   90.00
_cell.angle_gamma   90.00
#
_symmetry.space_group_name_H-M   'P 1'
#
loop_
_entity.id
_entity.type
_entity.pdbx_description
1 polymer ?
#
loop_
_entity_poly.entity_id
_entity_poly.type
_entity_poly.pdbx_seq_one_letter_code
_entity_poly.pdbx_strand_id
1 'polypeptide(L)'
;MDRFDQRQIYEACMHACLVAVREGFPHLDIRDIADPPHEWFDAALARQVVMHIMIRDFGWPKRRVVEVEARSREAINRALRTIDERMLTPRFAAHYQAMKARARSLLFVVTSETEAA
;
A
#
# COMPACT_ATOMS: atom_id res chain seq x y z
N MET A 1 -19.94 11.52 -4.16
CA MET A 1 -18.56 11.98 -3.96
C MET A 1 -17.95 12.31 -5.32
N ASP A 2 -17.40 13.48 -5.50
CA ASP A 2 -16.85 13.87 -6.78
C ASP A 2 -15.43 13.30 -7.00
N ARG A 3 -14.88 13.54 -8.20
CA ARG A 3 -13.56 12.99 -8.57
C ARG A 3 -12.44 13.57 -7.71
N PHE A 4 -12.57 14.81 -7.31
CA PHE A 4 -11.56 15.50 -6.51
C PHE A 4 -11.45 14.85 -5.13
N ASP A 5 -12.59 14.58 -4.49
CA ASP A 5 -12.62 13.93 -3.17
C ASP A 5 -12.06 12.53 -3.24
N GLN A 6 -12.42 11.75 -4.28
CA GLN A 6 -11.89 10.40 -4.45
C GLN A 6 -10.38 10.40 -4.66
N ARG A 7 -9.88 11.36 -5.41
CA ARG A 7 -8.45 11.49 -5.64
C ARG A 7 -7.72 11.79 -4.33
N GLN A 8 -8.24 12.71 -3.54
CA GLN A 8 -7.66 13.04 -2.24
C GLN A 8 -7.65 11.85 -1.29
N ILE A 9 -8.75 11.10 -1.27
CA ILE A 9 -8.85 9.90 -0.44
C ILE A 9 -7.83 8.85 -0.89
N TYR A 10 -7.71 8.65 -2.20
CA TYR A 10 -6.72 7.71 -2.74
C TYR A 10 -5.31 8.11 -2.32
N GLU A 11 -4.95 9.37 -2.49
CA GLU A 11 -3.63 9.88 -2.13
C GLU A 11 -3.34 9.72 -0.65
N ALA A 12 -4.34 9.96 0.20
CA ALA A 12 -4.21 9.75 1.64
C ALA A 12 -3.99 8.28 1.98
N CYS A 13 -4.74 7.39 1.34
CA CYS A 13 -4.56 5.94 1.51
C CYS A 13 -3.17 5.48 1.08
N MET A 14 -2.73 5.94 -0.10
CA MET A 14 -1.41 5.60 -0.64
C MET A 14 -0.30 6.09 0.29
N HIS A 15 -0.40 7.33 0.76
CA HIS A 15 0.59 7.89 1.66
C HIS A 15 0.65 7.10 2.97
N ALA A 16 -0.51 6.79 3.56
CA ALA A 16 -0.57 5.99 4.79
C ALA A 16 0.10 4.62 4.59
N CYS A 17 -0.16 3.96 3.46
CA CYS A 17 0.45 2.68 3.14
C CYS A 17 1.96 2.78 2.98
N LEU A 18 2.43 3.79 2.24
CA LEU A 18 3.86 3.98 2.02
C LEU A 18 4.61 4.20 3.34
N VAL A 19 4.07 5.04 4.21
CA VAL A 19 4.68 5.30 5.52
C VAL A 19 4.69 4.04 6.38
N ALA A 20 3.55 3.36 6.46
CA ALA A 20 3.41 2.16 7.30
C ALA A 20 4.34 1.03 6.82
N VAL A 21 4.40 0.81 5.51
CA VAL A 21 5.24 -0.24 4.93
C VAL A 21 6.72 0.12 5.09
N ARG A 22 7.06 1.39 4.91
CA ARG A 22 8.44 1.83 5.14
C ARG A 22 8.87 1.56 6.59
N GLU A 23 7.99 1.76 7.56
CA GLU A 23 8.28 1.43 8.95
C GLU A 23 8.55 -0.07 9.13
N GLY A 24 7.89 -0.93 8.35
CA GLY A 24 8.11 -2.37 8.34
C GLY A 24 9.35 -2.82 7.56
N PHE A 25 9.93 -1.93 6.76
CA PHE A 25 11.15 -2.16 5.99
C PHE A 25 12.10 -0.99 6.23
N PRO A 26 12.66 -0.87 7.46
CA PRO A 26 13.35 0.35 7.88
C PRO A 26 14.63 0.68 7.09
N HIS A 27 15.15 -0.27 6.34
CA HIS A 27 16.31 -0.04 5.45
C HIS A 27 15.95 0.59 4.12
N LEU A 28 14.65 0.82 3.85
CA LEU A 28 14.17 1.42 2.61
C LEU A 28 13.69 2.84 2.86
N ASP A 29 13.82 3.70 1.83
CA ASP A 29 13.16 5.01 1.81
C ASP A 29 11.79 4.88 1.15
N ILE A 30 10.92 5.84 1.44
CA ILE A 30 9.59 5.89 0.79
C ILE A 30 9.76 5.92 -0.73
N ARG A 31 10.75 6.64 -1.24
CA ARG A 31 11.04 6.73 -2.67
C ARG A 31 11.32 5.35 -3.29
N ASP A 32 12.06 4.51 -2.57
CA ASP A 32 12.40 3.17 -3.04
C ASP A 32 11.17 2.26 -3.13
N ILE A 33 10.21 2.47 -2.24
CA ILE A 33 8.96 1.69 -2.25
C ILE A 33 8.01 2.21 -3.32
N ALA A 34 7.94 3.52 -3.49
CA ALA A 34 7.07 4.16 -4.49
C ALA A 34 7.51 3.82 -5.91
N ASP A 35 8.82 3.73 -6.15
CA ASP A 35 9.39 3.39 -7.46
C ASP A 35 10.63 2.52 -7.24
N PRO A 36 10.44 1.20 -7.05
CA PRO A 36 11.55 0.33 -6.67
C PRO A 36 12.65 0.30 -7.73
N PRO A 37 13.93 0.44 -7.29
CA PRO A 37 15.05 0.26 -8.21
C PRO A 37 15.03 -1.15 -8.80
N HIS A 38 15.45 -1.26 -10.06
CA HIS A 38 15.50 -2.53 -10.76
C HIS A 38 16.36 -3.54 -9.98
N GLU A 39 15.86 -4.76 -9.85
CA GLU A 39 16.53 -5.88 -9.16
C GLU A 39 16.65 -5.74 -7.63
N TRP A 40 16.06 -4.72 -7.03
CA TRP A 40 16.05 -4.64 -5.57
C TRP A 40 14.83 -5.35 -5.01
N PHE A 41 15.04 -6.62 -4.60
CA PHE A 41 13.97 -7.52 -4.16
C PHE A 41 13.14 -6.96 -3.01
N ASP A 42 13.80 -6.44 -1.97
CA ASP A 42 13.07 -5.94 -0.79
C ASP A 42 12.19 -4.74 -1.12
N ALA A 43 12.67 -3.85 -1.97
CA ALA A 43 11.89 -2.69 -2.39
C ALA A 43 10.68 -3.13 -3.23
N ALA A 44 10.87 -4.11 -4.12
CA ALA A 44 9.78 -4.66 -4.92
C ALA A 44 8.75 -5.36 -4.03
N LEU A 45 9.19 -6.12 -3.02
CA LEU A 45 8.30 -6.79 -2.09
C LEU A 45 7.50 -5.77 -1.27
N ALA A 46 8.17 -4.72 -0.77
CA ALA A 46 7.50 -3.66 -0.02
C ALA A 46 6.42 -2.98 -0.88
N ARG A 47 6.73 -2.72 -2.15
CA ARG A 47 5.76 -2.18 -3.10
C ARG A 47 4.55 -3.10 -3.27
N GLN A 48 4.77 -4.40 -3.36
CA GLN A 48 3.69 -5.38 -3.47
C GLN A 48 2.80 -5.38 -2.23
N VAL A 49 3.39 -5.21 -1.04
CA VAL A 49 2.62 -5.09 0.20
C VAL A 49 1.72 -3.85 0.15
N VAL A 50 2.24 -2.70 -0.33
CA VAL A 50 1.44 -1.49 -0.48
C VAL A 50 0.23 -1.74 -1.40
N MET A 51 0.47 -2.36 -2.55
CA MET A 51 -0.61 -2.67 -3.50
C MET A 51 -1.66 -3.59 -2.88
N HIS A 52 -1.21 -4.58 -2.14
CA HIS A 52 -2.09 -5.54 -1.48
C HIS A 52 -2.99 -4.84 -0.45
N ILE A 53 -2.42 -3.99 0.40
CA ILE A 53 -3.20 -3.26 1.40
C ILE A 53 -4.21 -2.34 0.72
N MET A 54 -3.79 -1.61 -0.32
CA MET A 54 -4.68 -0.70 -1.04
C MET A 54 -5.91 -1.42 -1.59
N ILE A 55 -5.72 -2.60 -2.16
CA ILE A 55 -6.79 -3.32 -2.84
C ILE A 55 -7.58 -4.21 -1.87
N ARG A 56 -6.89 -5.06 -1.09
CA ARG A 56 -7.55 -6.05 -0.22
C ARG A 56 -8.11 -5.44 1.06
N ASP A 57 -7.42 -4.45 1.63
CA ASP A 57 -7.85 -3.88 2.90
C ASP A 57 -8.65 -2.59 2.71
N PHE A 58 -8.14 -1.66 1.93
CA PHE A 58 -8.82 -0.38 1.72
C PHE A 58 -9.87 -0.43 0.61
N GLY A 59 -9.93 -1.54 -0.13
CA GLY A 59 -11.01 -1.78 -1.07
C GLY A 59 -10.92 -1.02 -2.40
N TRP A 60 -9.76 -0.49 -2.76
CA TRP A 60 -9.63 0.20 -4.04
C TRP A 60 -9.73 -0.80 -5.19
N PRO A 61 -10.50 -0.49 -6.24
CA PRO A 61 -10.57 -1.37 -7.41
C PRO A 61 -9.21 -1.51 -8.08
N LYS A 62 -8.88 -2.71 -8.55
CA LYS A 62 -7.63 -2.93 -9.32
C LYS A 62 -7.48 -1.94 -10.46
N ARG A 63 -8.57 -1.66 -11.16
CA ARG A 63 -8.58 -0.73 -12.29
C ARG A 63 -8.06 0.65 -11.88
N ARG A 64 -8.48 1.14 -10.71
CA ARG A 64 -8.05 2.45 -10.22
C ARG A 64 -6.56 2.44 -9.90
N VAL A 65 -6.08 1.38 -9.26
CA VAL A 65 -4.67 1.26 -8.90
C VAL A 65 -3.80 1.17 -10.15
N VAL A 66 -4.21 0.37 -11.13
CA VAL A 66 -3.53 0.28 -12.43
C VAL A 66 -3.42 1.66 -13.09
N GLU A 67 -4.50 2.40 -13.10
CA GLU A 67 -4.58 3.71 -13.73
C GLU A 67 -3.68 4.74 -13.03
N VAL A 68 -3.80 4.84 -11.70
CA VAL A 68 -3.06 5.85 -10.93
C VAL A 68 -1.58 5.55 -10.86
N GLU A 69 -1.22 4.26 -10.65
CA GLU A 69 0.16 3.87 -10.45
C GLU A 69 0.90 3.58 -11.76
N ALA A 70 0.21 3.66 -12.89
CA ALA A 70 0.79 3.39 -14.21
C ALA A 70 1.48 2.01 -14.27
N ARG A 71 0.89 1.01 -13.60
CA ARG A 71 1.39 -0.37 -13.61
C ARG A 71 0.45 -1.25 -14.40
N SER A 72 0.96 -2.32 -14.99
CA SER A 72 0.13 -3.25 -15.74
C SER A 72 -0.81 -4.02 -14.80
N ARG A 73 -1.94 -4.44 -15.34
CA ARG A 73 -2.89 -5.27 -14.61
C ARG A 73 -2.24 -6.58 -14.15
N GLU A 74 -1.36 -7.13 -15.01
CA GLU A 74 -0.61 -8.34 -14.69
C GLU A 74 0.31 -8.13 -13.50
N ALA A 75 1.01 -6.99 -13.45
CA ALA A 75 1.88 -6.67 -12.32
C ALA A 75 1.08 -6.56 -11.02
N ILE A 76 -0.09 -5.94 -11.06
CA ILE A 76 -0.96 -5.83 -9.89
C ILE A 76 -1.46 -7.21 -9.46
N ASN A 77 -1.90 -8.04 -10.41
CA ASN A 77 -2.35 -9.39 -10.08
C ASN A 77 -1.23 -10.24 -9.49
N ARG A 78 0.00 -10.08 -10.00
CA ARG A 78 1.17 -10.78 -9.47
C ARG A 78 1.45 -10.35 -8.02
N ALA A 79 1.36 -9.04 -7.76
CA ALA A 79 1.56 -8.51 -6.41
C ALA A 79 0.56 -9.14 -5.44
N LEU A 80 -0.72 -9.20 -5.82
CA LEU A 80 -1.74 -9.79 -4.98
C LEU A 80 -1.47 -11.27 -4.68
N ARG A 81 -1.13 -12.05 -5.72
CA ARG A 81 -0.83 -13.48 -5.54
C ARG A 81 0.40 -13.70 -4.66
N THR A 82 1.45 -12.94 -4.91
CA THR A 82 2.69 -13.07 -4.15
C THR A 82 2.46 -12.84 -2.66
N ILE A 83 1.74 -11.78 -2.32
CA ILE A 83 1.47 -11.49 -0.92
C ILE A 83 0.48 -12.50 -0.33
N ASP A 84 -0.57 -12.88 -1.06
CA ASP A 84 -1.49 -13.91 -0.58
C ASP A 84 -0.75 -15.21 -0.23
N GLU A 85 0.20 -15.64 -1.07
CA GLU A 85 1.01 -16.83 -0.81
C GLU A 85 1.90 -16.64 0.41
N ARG A 86 2.53 -15.48 0.56
CA ARG A 86 3.39 -15.20 1.72
C ARG A 86 2.61 -15.18 3.03
N MET A 87 1.32 -14.85 2.98
CA MET A 87 0.46 -14.86 4.16
C MET A 87 0.29 -16.24 4.77
N LEU A 88 0.63 -17.30 4.03
CA LEU A 88 0.63 -18.67 4.56
C LEU A 88 1.76 -18.89 5.57
N THR A 89 2.79 -18.05 5.57
CA THR A 89 3.88 -18.09 6.54
C THR A 89 3.49 -17.23 7.74
N PRO A 90 3.32 -17.80 8.94
CA PRO A 90 2.83 -17.05 10.10
C PRO A 90 3.67 -15.81 10.43
N ARG A 91 4.97 -15.91 10.28
CA ARG A 91 5.89 -14.79 10.55
C ARG A 91 5.64 -13.62 9.61
N PHE A 92 5.45 -13.90 8.31
CA PHE A 92 5.15 -12.86 7.35
C PHE A 92 3.76 -12.28 7.61
N ALA A 93 2.78 -13.14 7.89
CA ALA A 93 1.42 -12.70 8.18
C ALA A 93 1.39 -11.72 9.37
N ALA A 94 2.13 -12.01 10.44
CA ALA A 94 2.22 -11.11 11.59
C ALA A 94 2.84 -9.76 11.20
N HIS A 95 3.90 -9.77 10.40
CA HIS A 95 4.55 -8.56 9.90
C HIS A 95 3.58 -7.75 9.03
N TYR A 96 2.88 -8.42 8.12
CA TYR A 96 1.87 -7.78 7.27
C TYR A 96 0.76 -7.14 8.11
N GLN A 97 0.23 -7.86 9.10
CA GLN A 97 -0.85 -7.34 9.94
C GLN A 97 -0.42 -6.09 10.71
N ALA A 98 0.83 -6.05 11.17
CA ALA A 98 1.36 -4.87 11.85
C ALA A 98 1.42 -3.66 10.91
N MET A 99 1.89 -3.85 9.68
CA MET A 99 1.93 -2.79 8.68
C MET A 99 0.54 -2.32 8.30
N LYS A 100 -0.39 -3.25 8.11
CA LYS A 100 -1.78 -2.93 7.78
C LYS A 100 -2.45 -2.13 8.90
N ALA A 101 -2.28 -2.55 10.14
CA ALA A 101 -2.83 -1.85 11.29
C ALA A 101 -2.27 -0.43 11.40
N ARG A 102 -0.97 -0.28 11.12
CA ARG A 102 -0.32 1.03 11.14
C ARG A 102 -0.87 1.94 10.02
N ALA A 103 -1.07 1.38 8.82
CA ALA A 103 -1.65 2.13 7.71
C ALA A 103 -3.04 2.64 8.05
N ARG A 104 -3.88 1.79 8.64
CA ARG A 104 -5.22 2.19 9.08
C ARG A 104 -5.17 3.29 10.12
N SER A 105 -4.26 3.19 11.09
CA SER A 105 -4.09 4.18 12.14
C SER A 105 -3.69 5.54 11.57
N LEU A 106 -2.74 5.55 10.64
CA LEU A 106 -2.30 6.79 9.98
C LEU A 106 -3.43 7.41 9.16
N LEU A 107 -4.18 6.60 8.44
CA LEU A 107 -5.31 7.08 7.65
C LEU A 107 -6.40 7.67 8.54
N PHE A 108 -6.69 7.04 9.67
CA PHE A 108 -7.67 7.53 10.63
C PHE A 108 -7.28 8.91 11.16
N VAL A 109 -6.01 9.10 11.51
CA VAL A 109 -5.52 10.39 12.02
C VAL A 109 -5.70 11.48 10.97
N VAL A 110 -5.29 11.21 9.72
CA VAL A 110 -5.41 12.18 8.62
C VAL A 110 -6.86 12.55 8.37
N THR A 111 -7.76 11.56 8.28
CA THR A 111 -9.18 11.83 8.02
C THR A 111 -9.84 12.56 9.17
N SER A 112 -9.49 12.24 10.42
CA SER A 112 -10.01 12.92 11.60
C SER A 112 -9.59 14.39 11.64
N GLU A 113 -8.33 14.68 11.31
CA GLU A 113 -7.83 16.05 11.23
C GLU A 113 -8.56 16.84 10.14
N THR A 114 -8.79 16.23 9.00
CA THR A 114 -9.51 16.85 7.89
C THR A 114 -10.95 17.15 8.28
N GLU A 115 -11.62 16.25 8.97
CA GLU A 115 -12.99 16.45 9.43
C GLU A 115 -13.07 17.53 10.51
N ALA A 116 -12.07 17.62 11.37
CA ALA A 116 -12.02 18.62 12.42
C ALA A 116 -11.75 20.03 11.90
N ALA A 117 -11.09 20.11 10.76
CA ALA A 117 -10.80 21.41 10.14
C ALA A 117 -12.00 21.98 9.43
#